data_d4213723f40a3130cbb418159bfd0936
#
_entry.id   d4213723f40a3130cbb418159bfd0936
#
_cell.length_a   1.000
_cell.length_b   1.000
_cell.length_c   1.000
_cell.angle_alpha   90.00
_cell.angle_beta   90.00
_cell.angle_gamma   90.00
#
_symmetry.space_group_name_H-M   'P 1'
#
loop_
_entity.id
_entity.type
_entity.pdbx_description
1 polymer ?
#
loop_
_entity_poly.entity_id
_entity_poly.type
_entity_poly.pdbx_seq_one_letter_code
_entity_poly.pdbx_strand_id
1 'polypeptide(L)'
;MSDYLDSDISPCSPYLIIDELKRGFERFKSGRTDHPHATAARVHQLIGGQHPQVALLACSDSRVPIEVIFDAGFGDLFVIRNAGNTNTFGSAGSIEYAVLDLKVPVLVVMSHQGCGAVK
;
A
#
# COMPACT_ATOMS: atom_id res chain seq x y z
N MET A 1 -4.04 5.04 -8.54
CA MET A 1 -2.76 4.40 -8.85
C MET A 1 -2.72 4.12 -10.33
N SER A 2 -1.58 4.19 -10.92
CA SER A 2 -1.41 4.11 -12.35
C SER A 2 -1.27 2.69 -12.87
N ASP A 3 -1.08 2.55 -14.18
CA ASP A 3 -0.87 1.28 -14.87
C ASP A 3 0.38 0.51 -14.40
N TYR A 4 1.26 1.13 -13.63
CA TYR A 4 2.42 0.46 -13.07
C TYR A 4 2.05 -0.74 -12.20
N LEU A 5 0.91 -0.65 -11.53
CA LEU A 5 0.48 -1.67 -10.59
C LEU A 5 -0.26 -2.82 -11.27
N ASP A 6 -0.61 -2.64 -12.52
CA ASP A 6 -1.32 -3.64 -13.31
C ASP A 6 -0.41 -4.44 -14.25
N SER A 7 0.85 -4.04 -14.39
CA SER A 7 1.72 -4.70 -15.36
C SER A 7 2.36 -5.95 -14.78
N ASP A 8 2.02 -7.08 -15.33
CA ASP A 8 2.67 -8.36 -15.04
C ASP A 8 4.08 -8.47 -15.62
N ILE A 9 4.56 -7.43 -16.32
CA ILE A 9 5.55 -7.67 -17.36
C ILE A 9 6.91 -7.09 -17.05
N SER A 10 7.02 -6.18 -16.09
CA SER A 10 8.31 -5.51 -15.89
C SER A 10 8.39 -4.96 -14.47
N PRO A 11 9.45 -5.27 -13.75
CA PRO A 11 9.64 -4.61 -12.46
C PRO A 11 9.77 -3.11 -12.71
N CYS A 12 8.76 -2.38 -12.29
CA CYS A 12 8.81 -0.93 -12.31
C CYS A 12 9.92 -0.46 -11.38
N SER A 13 10.66 0.59 -11.78
CA SER A 13 11.67 1.18 -10.91
C SER A 13 11.07 1.54 -9.56
N PRO A 14 11.72 1.20 -8.43
CA PRO A 14 11.26 1.62 -7.10
C PRO A 14 11.04 3.13 -7.00
N TYR A 15 11.84 3.93 -7.68
CA TYR A 15 11.68 5.38 -7.67
C TYR A 15 10.38 5.83 -8.33
N LEU A 16 9.98 5.20 -9.43
CA LEU A 16 8.70 5.49 -10.08
C LEU A 16 7.51 5.07 -9.22
N ILE A 17 7.65 3.97 -8.52
CA ILE A 17 6.61 3.49 -7.59
C ILE A 17 6.42 4.48 -6.44
N ILE A 18 7.52 4.95 -5.86
CA ILE A 18 7.49 5.94 -4.79
C ILE A 18 6.88 7.25 -5.29
N ASP A 19 7.23 7.69 -6.50
CA ASP A 19 6.65 8.89 -7.11
C ASP A 19 5.14 8.74 -7.29
N GLU A 20 4.66 7.56 -7.66
CA GLU A 20 3.23 7.31 -7.78
C GLU A 20 2.52 7.38 -6.43
N LEU A 21 3.11 6.84 -5.37
CA LEU A 21 2.58 6.99 -4.01
C LEU A 21 2.46 8.47 -3.63
N LYS A 22 3.48 9.26 -3.92
CA LYS A 22 3.47 10.69 -3.64
C LYS A 22 2.38 11.41 -4.43
N ARG A 23 2.20 11.06 -5.69
CA ARG A 23 1.11 11.63 -6.51
C ARG A 23 -0.26 11.29 -5.95
N GLY A 24 -0.46 10.05 -5.51
CA GLY A 24 -1.71 9.65 -4.85
C GLY A 24 -1.98 10.45 -3.59
N PHE A 25 -0.96 10.67 -2.78
CA PHE A 25 -1.06 11.51 -1.59
C PHE A 25 -1.40 12.97 -1.93
N GLU A 26 -0.80 13.53 -2.98
CA GLU A 26 -1.11 14.88 -3.44
C GLU A 26 -2.56 14.99 -3.92
N ARG A 27 -3.08 13.99 -4.65
CA ARG A 27 -4.49 13.95 -5.03
C ARG A 27 -5.39 13.95 -3.80
N PHE A 28 -5.05 13.14 -2.80
CA PHE A 28 -5.81 13.09 -1.55
C PHE A 28 -5.81 14.44 -0.84
N LYS A 29 -4.65 15.06 -0.66
CA LYS A 29 -4.54 16.36 0.03
C LYS A 29 -5.30 17.46 -0.69
N SER A 30 -5.30 17.45 -2.02
CA SER A 30 -5.96 18.49 -2.81
C SER A 30 -7.46 18.26 -3.02
N GLY A 31 -8.01 17.18 -2.51
CA GLY A 31 -9.41 16.82 -2.71
C GLY A 31 -9.74 16.38 -4.14
N ARG A 32 -8.76 15.88 -4.90
CA ARG A 32 -8.91 15.48 -6.30
C ARG A 32 -8.60 14.00 -6.49
N THR A 33 -9.16 13.17 -5.62
CA THR A 33 -8.95 11.73 -5.69
C THR A 33 -9.61 11.11 -6.93
N ASP A 34 -8.92 10.13 -7.51
CA ASP A 34 -9.42 9.39 -8.68
C ASP A 34 -10.14 8.09 -8.26
N HIS A 35 -9.90 7.61 -7.04
CA HIS A 35 -10.40 6.33 -6.54
C HIS A 35 -10.14 5.19 -7.52
N PRO A 36 -8.89 4.96 -7.94
CA PRO A 36 -8.57 3.91 -8.91
C PRO A 36 -8.81 2.53 -8.32
N HIS A 37 -9.09 1.56 -9.18
CA HIS A 37 -9.23 0.16 -8.79
C HIS A 37 -10.23 -0.06 -7.64
N ALA A 38 -11.31 0.70 -7.61
CA ALA A 38 -12.28 0.68 -6.51
C ALA A 38 -13.61 0.00 -6.90
N THR A 39 -13.60 -0.86 -7.91
CA THR A 39 -14.81 -1.48 -8.46
C THR A 39 -14.87 -2.98 -8.22
N ALA A 40 -16.07 -3.55 -8.30
CA ALA A 40 -16.27 -5.00 -8.26
C ALA A 40 -15.57 -5.70 -9.45
N ALA A 41 -15.50 -5.05 -10.60
CA ALA A 41 -14.77 -5.58 -11.76
C ALA A 41 -13.29 -5.77 -11.44
N ARG A 42 -12.68 -4.85 -10.70
CA ARG A 42 -11.29 -4.98 -10.25
C ARG A 42 -11.09 -6.19 -9.35
N VAL A 43 -12.03 -6.44 -8.43
CA VAL A 43 -11.98 -7.63 -7.56
C VAL A 43 -11.96 -8.91 -8.42
N HIS A 44 -12.79 -8.97 -9.45
CA HIS A 44 -12.81 -10.10 -10.39
C HIS A 44 -11.46 -10.29 -11.10
N GLN A 45 -10.82 -9.23 -11.51
CA GLN A 45 -9.49 -9.28 -12.14
C GLN A 45 -8.43 -9.90 -11.22
N LEU A 46 -8.62 -9.79 -9.90
CA LEU A 46 -7.66 -10.25 -8.89
C LEU A 46 -7.94 -11.65 -8.36
N ILE A 47 -8.95 -12.36 -8.87
CA ILE A 47 -9.29 -13.71 -8.39
C ILE A 47 -8.11 -14.67 -8.51
N GLY A 48 -7.32 -14.55 -9.56
CA GLY A 48 -6.17 -15.44 -9.81
C GLY A 48 -4.92 -15.12 -9.01
N GLY A 49 -4.86 -14.00 -8.31
CA GLY A 49 -3.69 -13.60 -7.54
C GLY A 49 -3.57 -12.09 -7.40
N GLN A 50 -2.49 -11.65 -6.75
CA GLN A 50 -2.21 -10.25 -6.50
C GLN A 50 -0.76 -9.92 -6.83
N HIS A 51 -0.52 -8.70 -7.29
CA HIS A 51 0.82 -8.20 -7.64
C HIS A 51 1.03 -6.78 -7.11
N PRO A 52 0.91 -6.55 -5.78
CA PRO A 52 1.11 -5.22 -5.23
C PRO A 52 2.56 -4.77 -5.43
N GLN A 53 2.74 -3.49 -5.72
CA GLN A 53 4.08 -2.93 -5.94
C GLN A 53 4.66 -2.34 -4.66
N VAL A 54 3.85 -2.18 -3.62
CA VAL A 54 4.26 -1.59 -2.35
C VAL A 54 3.71 -2.41 -1.20
N ALA A 55 4.56 -2.72 -0.24
CA ALA A 55 4.13 -3.19 1.07
C ALA A 55 4.32 -2.05 2.07
N LEU A 56 3.36 -1.88 2.98
CA LEU A 56 3.44 -0.85 4.01
C LEU A 56 3.24 -1.47 5.39
N LEU A 57 4.15 -1.14 6.29
CA LEU A 57 3.95 -1.37 7.71
C LEU A 57 3.45 -0.06 8.32
N ALA A 58 2.20 -0.04 8.77
CA ALA A 58 1.54 1.16 9.23
C ALA A 58 0.75 0.94 10.52
N CYS A 59 0.34 2.04 11.14
CA CYS A 59 -0.48 1.98 12.35
C CYS A 59 -1.93 1.59 12.02
N SER A 60 -2.56 0.90 12.95
CA SER A 60 -3.99 0.58 12.88
C SER A 60 -4.91 1.76 13.19
N ASP A 61 -4.35 2.92 13.53
CA ASP A 61 -5.12 4.11 13.85
C ASP A 61 -6.14 4.42 12.75
N SER A 62 -7.39 4.61 13.16
CA SER A 62 -8.50 4.82 12.23
C SER A 62 -8.41 6.12 11.42
N ARG A 63 -7.53 7.03 11.83
CA ARG A 63 -7.31 8.30 11.16
C ARG A 63 -6.30 8.21 10.01
N VAL A 64 -5.68 7.05 9.81
CA VAL A 64 -4.69 6.83 8.75
C VAL A 64 -5.05 5.63 7.87
N PRO A 65 -6.23 5.65 7.21
CA PRO A 65 -6.59 4.57 6.28
C PRO A 65 -5.71 4.64 5.04
N ILE A 66 -4.83 3.67 4.89
CA ILE A 66 -3.70 3.74 3.96
C ILE A 66 -4.14 3.90 2.51
N GLU A 67 -5.09 3.10 2.05
CA GLU A 67 -5.57 3.16 0.67
C GLU A 67 -6.24 4.50 0.35
N VAL A 68 -6.89 5.11 1.33
CA VAL A 68 -7.50 6.43 1.16
C VAL A 68 -6.44 7.51 1.06
N ILE A 69 -5.43 7.48 1.95
CA ILE A 69 -4.37 8.48 2.00
C ILE A 69 -3.57 8.50 0.69
N PHE A 70 -3.30 7.33 0.11
CA PHE A 70 -2.52 7.22 -1.11
C PHE A 70 -3.37 7.13 -2.36
N ASP A 71 -4.68 7.33 -2.24
CA ASP A 71 -5.61 7.23 -3.38
C ASP A 71 -5.36 5.96 -4.19
N ALA A 72 -5.40 4.83 -3.49
CA ALA A 72 -5.15 3.50 -4.04
C ALA A 72 -6.38 2.62 -3.87
N GLY A 73 -6.42 1.48 -4.54
CA GLY A 73 -7.55 0.57 -4.51
C GLY A 73 -7.14 -0.89 -4.41
N PHE A 74 -8.05 -1.76 -4.81
CA PHE A 74 -7.85 -3.21 -4.71
C PHE A 74 -6.59 -3.67 -5.45
N GLY A 75 -5.73 -4.41 -4.74
CA GLY A 75 -4.54 -5.02 -5.30
C GLY A 75 -3.33 -4.10 -5.41
N ASP A 76 -3.46 -2.81 -5.13
CA ASP A 76 -2.39 -1.83 -5.29
C ASP A 76 -1.32 -1.94 -4.20
N LEU A 77 -1.74 -2.13 -2.95
CA LEU A 77 -0.88 -2.11 -1.78
C LEU A 77 -1.06 -3.38 -0.95
N PHE A 78 0.02 -3.89 -0.40
CA PHE A 78 0.02 -4.94 0.60
C PHE A 78 0.24 -4.31 1.97
N VAL A 79 -0.83 -4.20 2.78
CA VAL A 79 -0.80 -3.37 3.99
C VAL A 79 -0.75 -4.26 5.23
N ILE A 80 0.27 -4.03 6.05
CA ILE A 80 0.47 -4.68 7.35
C ILE A 80 0.22 -3.62 8.42
N ARG A 81 -0.79 -3.83 9.28
CA ARG A 81 -1.18 -2.83 10.27
C ARG A 81 -1.24 -3.42 11.67
N ASN A 82 -0.70 -2.66 12.63
CA ASN A 82 -0.87 -2.91 14.05
C ASN A 82 -0.84 -1.59 14.80
N ALA A 83 -1.18 -1.62 16.08
CA ALA A 83 -1.13 -0.41 16.90
C ALA A 83 0.33 0.03 17.07
N GLY A 84 0.64 1.25 16.60
CA GLY A 84 1.98 1.82 16.67
C GLY A 84 2.94 1.37 15.59
N ASN A 85 2.47 0.70 14.54
CA ASN A 85 3.28 0.19 13.42
C ASN A 85 4.57 -0.53 13.88
N THR A 86 4.44 -1.35 14.92
CA THR A 86 5.58 -2.07 15.50
C THR A 86 5.93 -3.31 14.69
N ASN A 87 7.22 -3.67 14.65
CA ASN A 87 7.66 -4.90 14.04
C ASN A 87 7.55 -6.02 15.08
N THR A 88 6.51 -6.82 14.96
CA THR A 88 6.24 -7.99 15.79
C THR A 88 6.51 -9.25 15.00
N PHE A 89 6.40 -10.42 15.67
CA PHE A 89 6.55 -11.72 15.01
C PHE A 89 5.56 -11.87 13.83
N GLY A 90 4.30 -11.46 14.04
CA GLY A 90 3.28 -11.55 12.99
C GLY A 90 3.53 -10.57 11.84
N SER A 91 3.91 -9.33 12.15
CA SER A 91 4.21 -8.34 11.11
C SER A 91 5.47 -8.70 10.33
N ALA A 92 6.49 -9.25 11.00
CA ALA A 92 7.69 -9.73 10.33
C ALA A 92 7.37 -10.84 9.34
N GLY A 93 6.52 -11.79 9.70
CA GLY A 93 6.09 -12.86 8.79
C GLY A 93 5.35 -12.31 7.56
N SER A 94 4.50 -11.31 7.75
CA SER A 94 3.79 -10.66 6.65
C SER A 94 4.75 -9.90 5.73
N ILE A 95 5.76 -9.23 6.29
CA ILE A 95 6.80 -8.54 5.50
C ILE A 95 7.59 -9.57 4.69
N GLU A 96 7.99 -10.67 5.29
CA GLU A 96 8.70 -11.73 4.59
C GLU A 96 7.90 -12.29 3.42
N TYR A 97 6.60 -12.55 3.64
CA TYR A 97 5.71 -13.00 2.57
C TYR A 97 5.66 -12.00 1.42
N ALA A 98 5.51 -10.71 1.73
CA ALA A 98 5.47 -9.66 0.71
C ALA A 98 6.76 -9.61 -0.10
N VAL A 99 7.91 -9.70 0.56
CA VAL A 99 9.22 -9.58 -0.08
C VAL A 99 9.61 -10.84 -0.82
N LEU A 100 9.47 -12.00 -0.19
CA LEU A 100 9.99 -13.27 -0.72
C LEU A 100 9.02 -13.94 -1.70
N ASP A 101 7.73 -13.94 -1.39
CA ASP A 101 6.73 -14.63 -2.21
C ASP A 101 6.09 -13.69 -3.23
N LEU A 102 5.61 -12.54 -2.82
CA LEU A 102 4.97 -11.58 -3.71
C LEU A 102 5.98 -10.72 -4.49
N LYS A 103 7.24 -10.73 -4.09
CA LYS A 103 8.31 -9.98 -4.76
C LYS A 103 8.03 -8.49 -4.85
N VAL A 104 7.44 -7.94 -3.82
CA VAL A 104 7.12 -6.51 -3.75
C VAL A 104 8.40 -5.69 -3.77
N PRO A 105 8.57 -4.75 -4.71
CA PRO A 105 9.84 -4.04 -4.87
C PRO A 105 10.07 -2.90 -3.88
N VAL A 106 9.04 -2.42 -3.18
CA VAL A 106 9.13 -1.29 -2.25
C VAL A 106 8.47 -1.63 -0.93
N LEU A 107 9.18 -1.42 0.16
CA LEU A 107 8.63 -1.50 1.52
C LEU A 107 8.66 -0.11 2.15
N VAL A 108 7.51 0.34 2.62
CA VAL A 108 7.36 1.61 3.32
C VAL A 108 7.03 1.33 4.78
N VAL A 109 7.74 1.97 5.69
CA VAL A 109 7.40 1.99 7.11
C VAL A 109 6.86 3.38 7.44
N MET A 110 5.59 3.46 7.82
CA MET A 110 4.91 4.74 8.00
C MET A 110 4.38 4.86 9.41
N SER A 111 4.77 5.93 10.10
CA SER A 111 4.21 6.34 11.38
C SER A 111 3.32 7.58 11.19
N HIS A 112 2.69 8.03 12.27
CA HIS A 112 1.88 9.25 12.23
C HIS A 112 2.01 10.01 13.54
N GLN A 113 1.70 11.29 13.50
CA GLN A 113 1.71 12.14 14.68
C GLN A 113 0.57 11.76 15.64
N GLY A 114 0.81 11.98 16.93
CA GLY A 114 -0.23 11.76 17.93
C GLY A 114 -0.66 10.31 18.12
N CYS A 115 0.23 9.36 17.84
CA CYS A 115 -0.08 7.94 17.98
C CYS A 115 -0.28 7.56 19.44
N GLY A 116 -1.51 7.12 19.80
CA GLY A 116 -1.83 6.73 21.16
C GLY A 116 -1.10 5.47 21.64
N ALA A 117 -0.65 4.63 20.72
CA ALA A 117 0.04 3.39 21.05
C ALA A 117 1.54 3.57 21.31
N VAL A 118 2.11 4.72 20.94
CA VAL A 118 3.55 5.00 21.02
C VAL A 118 3.87 6.01 22.13
N LYS A 119 2.93 6.34 22.95
CA LYS A 119 3.15 7.28 24.08
C LYS A 119 4.07 6.70 25.16
#